data_bf3a2490bd2a28febe50ffde22626800
#
_entry.id   bf3a2490bd2a28febe50ffde22626800
#
_cell.length_a   1.000
_cell.length_b   1.000
_cell.length_c   1.000
_cell.angle_alpha   90.00
_cell.angle_beta   90.00
_cell.angle_gamma   90.00
#
_symmetry.space_group_name_H-M   'P 1'
#
loop_
_entity.id
_entity.type
_entity.pdbx_description
1 polymer ?
#
loop_
_entity_poly.entity_id
_entity_poly.type
_entity_poly.pdbx_seq_one_letter_code
_entity_poly.pdbx_strand_id
1 'polypeptide(L)'
;MSMIDTNTLIEVQDLTIAYPMADGEVFRALKGISLEVARGQIVGVIGESGAGKSTIGKATLGLLDDNAVIETGGVRLDEARVSHFEEHMFADVRGKKVGYIYQNPMTALNPVLTIGEQIIEAITANTDKRGDAARAYAIELLEQAEVPLPEDRLDKYPHQLSGGLCQRIVFAIAVSAKPDLIIADEPTTALDVTVQKAVLDTLKRLAKRDNIAIILITHDMGVVAEMCDYVYVLRHGAMVEHGPTADLMQSPTQDYTRELMAAIPRIDRKVERFAVPGGLGNATDRQRAIDYLMGNKADRQTANGDEPLLQVRGLSKVFTTAATLVSAANSFRAVDDVNFDVYPGETLGIVGESGSGKSTVGRMILGLHTPEAGAEIVYRGRDVSSITSKKDRLEHCKSLQCIFQDPYSSLNPRMSAGENITHALKAHGTLGRKEADQLAGDLMELVGLPRASRRKMPHAFSGGERQRIGIARALSFRPDFIFCDEPTSALDVTVQAELLNLLKDLQDELGLTLLFVSHDLSVVRQMCDRVLVMKSGQVVESGPCDKVLVDPDAEYTKGLLAAMPKFEFS
;
A
#
# COMPACT_ATOMS: atom_id res chain seq x y z
N MET A 1 -30.58 25.79 21.42
CA MET A 1 -30.39 26.09 19.98
C MET A 1 -29.05 26.82 19.91
N SER A 2 -27.93 26.11 19.69
CA SER A 2 -26.63 26.76 19.47
C SER A 2 -26.72 27.49 18.13
N MET A 3 -26.22 28.71 18.07
CA MET A 3 -26.09 29.44 16.81
C MET A 3 -25.19 28.57 15.90
N ILE A 4 -25.75 28.16 14.76
CA ILE A 4 -25.03 27.43 13.71
C ILE A 4 -23.96 28.41 13.22
N ASP A 5 -22.68 28.02 13.34
CA ASP A 5 -21.63 28.80 12.71
C ASP A 5 -21.87 28.74 11.21
N THR A 6 -22.13 29.88 10.59
CA THR A 6 -22.51 30.02 9.18
C THR A 6 -21.40 29.51 8.20
N ASN A 7 -20.24 29.11 8.73
CA ASN A 7 -19.11 28.63 7.97
C ASN A 7 -19.01 27.08 7.92
N THR A 8 -19.77 26.33 8.75
CA THR A 8 -19.74 24.86 8.75
C THR A 8 -20.47 24.32 7.52
N LEU A 9 -19.75 23.55 6.68
CA LEU A 9 -20.28 22.91 5.48
C LEU A 9 -20.88 21.54 5.80
N ILE A 10 -20.14 20.70 6.54
CA ILE A 10 -20.59 19.38 6.95
C ILE A 10 -20.44 19.22 8.46
N GLU A 11 -21.47 18.65 9.07
CA GLU A 11 -21.51 18.29 10.49
C GLU A 11 -21.98 16.85 10.64
N VAL A 12 -21.17 16.03 11.26
CA VAL A 12 -21.54 14.71 11.75
C VAL A 12 -21.79 14.83 13.24
N GLN A 13 -23.00 14.45 13.70
CA GLN A 13 -23.41 14.64 15.08
C GLN A 13 -23.80 13.30 15.71
N ASP A 14 -23.06 12.86 16.73
CA ASP A 14 -23.30 11.64 17.53
C ASP A 14 -23.65 10.41 16.68
N LEU A 15 -22.94 10.23 15.56
CA LEU A 15 -23.25 9.22 14.55
C LEU A 15 -22.81 7.84 15.02
N THR A 16 -23.78 6.93 15.20
CA THR A 16 -23.56 5.51 15.49
C THR A 16 -24.10 4.69 14.33
N ILE A 17 -23.22 3.87 13.71
CA ILE A 17 -23.57 2.98 12.61
C ILE A 17 -23.25 1.54 13.00
N ALA A 18 -24.25 0.67 12.86
CA ALA A 18 -24.18 -0.73 13.23
C ALA A 18 -24.46 -1.64 12.02
N TYR A 19 -23.82 -2.80 12.02
CA TYR A 19 -24.00 -3.89 11.05
C TYR A 19 -24.43 -5.15 11.81
N PRO A 20 -25.67 -5.62 11.65
CA PRO A 20 -26.11 -6.92 12.15
C PRO A 20 -25.31 -8.04 11.49
N MET A 21 -24.72 -8.93 12.30
CA MET A 21 -23.93 -10.07 11.85
C MET A 21 -24.81 -11.34 11.75
N ALA A 22 -24.37 -12.31 10.94
CA ALA A 22 -25.11 -13.56 10.71
C ALA A 22 -25.28 -14.44 11.96
N ASP A 23 -24.42 -14.28 12.96
CA ASP A 23 -24.45 -14.97 14.26
C ASP A 23 -25.35 -14.28 15.29
N GLY A 24 -25.99 -13.17 14.94
CA GLY A 24 -26.84 -12.37 15.81
C GLY A 24 -26.09 -11.31 16.62
N GLU A 25 -24.78 -11.23 16.52
CA GLU A 25 -24.01 -10.12 17.08
C GLU A 25 -24.20 -8.83 16.26
N VAL A 26 -23.92 -7.69 16.86
CA VAL A 26 -23.99 -6.37 16.20
C VAL A 26 -22.62 -5.73 16.23
N PHE A 27 -22.05 -5.56 15.04
CA PHE A 27 -20.79 -4.85 14.88
C PHE A 27 -21.07 -3.36 14.71
N ARG A 28 -20.58 -2.51 15.63
CA ARG A 28 -20.68 -1.05 15.53
C ARG A 28 -19.43 -0.48 14.89
N ALA A 29 -19.55 -0.07 13.63
CA ALA A 29 -18.47 0.54 12.86
C ALA A 29 -18.18 1.98 13.30
N LEU A 30 -19.21 2.73 13.72
CA LEU A 30 -19.09 4.06 14.35
C LEU A 30 -19.86 4.08 15.67
N LYS A 31 -19.30 4.77 16.67
CA LYS A 31 -19.80 4.80 18.06
C LYS A 31 -19.86 6.24 18.58
N GLY A 32 -20.91 6.98 18.21
CA GLY A 32 -21.10 8.35 18.67
C GLY A 32 -20.08 9.34 18.11
N ILE A 33 -19.77 9.26 16.83
CA ILE A 33 -18.78 10.14 16.18
C ILE A 33 -19.40 11.51 15.95
N SER A 34 -18.65 12.55 16.34
CA SER A 34 -18.97 13.95 16.01
C SER A 34 -17.76 14.61 15.37
N LEU A 35 -17.96 15.26 14.21
CA LEU A 35 -16.95 16.05 13.52
C LEU A 35 -17.60 17.18 12.70
N GLU A 36 -16.84 18.24 12.46
CA GLU A 36 -17.24 19.38 11.66
C GLU A 36 -16.17 19.74 10.65
N VAL A 37 -16.60 20.20 9.48
CA VAL A 37 -15.71 20.71 8.44
C VAL A 37 -16.25 22.02 7.92
N ALA A 38 -15.44 23.07 7.96
CA ALA A 38 -15.77 24.37 7.42
C ALA A 38 -15.56 24.43 5.90
N ARG A 39 -16.17 25.41 5.23
CA ARG A 39 -15.95 25.66 3.80
C ARG A 39 -14.47 25.96 3.52
N GLY A 40 -13.92 25.32 2.49
CA GLY A 40 -12.53 25.48 2.09
C GLY A 40 -11.49 24.88 3.05
N GLN A 41 -11.92 24.23 4.15
CA GLN A 41 -11.03 23.58 5.11
C GLN A 41 -10.64 22.18 4.63
N ILE A 42 -9.39 21.80 4.87
CA ILE A 42 -8.90 20.43 4.65
C ILE A 42 -8.78 19.73 5.99
N VAL A 43 -9.57 18.68 6.18
CA VAL A 43 -9.63 17.93 7.43
C VAL A 43 -9.13 16.51 7.22
N GLY A 44 -8.18 16.06 8.05
CA GLY A 44 -7.69 14.69 8.08
C GLY A 44 -8.55 13.80 8.99
N VAL A 45 -8.90 12.60 8.51
CA VAL A 45 -9.48 11.53 9.33
C VAL A 45 -8.51 10.35 9.32
N ILE A 46 -7.90 10.07 10.47
CA ILE A 46 -6.81 9.09 10.61
C ILE A 46 -7.17 7.99 11.61
N GLY A 47 -6.44 6.89 11.57
CA GLY A 47 -6.58 5.72 12.44
C GLY A 47 -6.26 4.41 11.72
N GLU A 48 -6.25 3.31 12.45
CA GLU A 48 -5.98 1.97 11.91
C GLU A 48 -7.04 1.53 10.87
N SER A 49 -6.71 0.51 10.06
CA SER A 49 -7.67 -0.14 9.18
C SER A 49 -8.86 -0.68 9.99
N GLY A 50 -10.07 -0.45 9.50
CA GLY A 50 -11.28 -0.82 10.24
C GLY A 50 -11.70 0.14 11.37
N ALA A 51 -11.02 1.27 11.55
CA ALA A 51 -11.43 2.29 12.55
C ALA A 51 -12.72 3.04 12.21
N GLY A 52 -13.34 2.79 11.05
CA GLY A 52 -14.59 3.43 10.64
C GLY A 52 -14.43 4.66 9.74
N LYS A 53 -13.21 5.00 9.31
CA LYS A 53 -12.91 6.21 8.52
C LYS A 53 -13.77 6.33 7.25
N SER A 54 -13.71 5.33 6.36
CA SER A 54 -14.48 5.32 5.11
C SER A 54 -15.99 5.24 5.34
N THR A 55 -16.44 4.73 6.49
CA THR A 55 -17.86 4.67 6.85
C THR A 55 -18.46 6.07 7.01
N ILE A 56 -17.67 7.05 7.48
CA ILE A 56 -18.10 8.47 7.58
C ILE A 56 -18.38 9.01 6.17
N GLY A 57 -17.46 8.80 5.22
CA GLY A 57 -17.64 9.22 3.83
C GLY A 57 -18.85 8.56 3.16
N LYS A 58 -19.01 7.25 3.33
CA LYS A 58 -20.16 6.51 2.82
C LYS A 58 -21.48 6.99 3.42
N ALA A 59 -21.51 7.28 4.71
CA ALA A 59 -22.71 7.82 5.38
C ALA A 59 -23.12 9.19 4.82
N THR A 60 -22.16 10.04 4.50
CA THR A 60 -22.41 11.36 3.89
C THR A 60 -23.07 11.24 2.51
N LEU A 61 -22.77 10.21 1.77
CA LEU A 61 -23.25 9.99 0.39
C LEU A 61 -24.40 8.97 0.31
N GLY A 62 -24.88 8.42 1.43
CA GLY A 62 -25.88 7.35 1.40
C GLY A 62 -25.38 6.09 0.69
N LEU A 63 -24.08 5.79 0.80
CA LEU A 63 -23.42 4.61 0.20
C LEU A 63 -23.08 3.54 1.25
N LEU A 64 -23.80 3.53 2.35
CA LEU A 64 -23.71 2.45 3.33
C LEU A 64 -24.26 1.16 2.73
N ASP A 65 -23.72 0.03 3.18
CA ASP A 65 -24.21 -1.29 2.76
C ASP A 65 -25.68 -1.49 3.22
N ASP A 66 -26.46 -2.28 2.48
CA ASP A 66 -27.90 -2.46 2.71
C ASP A 66 -28.26 -2.95 4.14
N ASN A 67 -27.35 -3.64 4.81
CA ASN A 67 -27.53 -4.11 6.18
C ASN A 67 -27.05 -3.12 7.25
N ALA A 68 -26.57 -1.94 6.85
CA ALA A 68 -26.15 -0.91 7.80
C ALA A 68 -27.37 -0.23 8.44
N VAL A 69 -27.28 0.02 9.74
CA VAL A 69 -28.29 0.73 10.52
C VAL A 69 -27.68 1.94 11.20
N ILE A 70 -28.24 3.12 10.99
CA ILE A 70 -27.91 4.31 11.77
C ILE A 70 -28.72 4.23 13.08
N GLU A 71 -28.04 3.88 14.19
CA GLU A 71 -28.69 3.75 15.52
C GLU A 71 -28.95 5.13 16.15
N THR A 72 -28.00 6.05 16.06
CA THR A 72 -28.12 7.42 16.59
C THR A 72 -27.45 8.43 15.70
N GLY A 73 -27.78 9.70 15.88
CA GLY A 73 -27.13 10.83 15.26
C GLY A 73 -27.47 11.02 13.78
N GLY A 74 -26.53 11.59 13.04
CA GLY A 74 -26.71 11.83 11.61
C GLY A 74 -25.64 12.72 11.00
N VAL A 75 -25.80 12.95 9.69
CA VAL A 75 -24.93 13.81 8.90
C VAL A 75 -25.76 14.95 8.33
N ARG A 76 -25.26 16.17 8.48
CA ARG A 76 -25.83 17.40 7.89
C ARG A 76 -24.83 17.97 6.89
N LEU A 77 -25.30 18.30 5.70
CA LEU A 77 -24.54 18.99 4.65
C LEU A 77 -25.25 20.32 4.39
N ASP A 78 -24.60 21.45 4.67
CA ASP A 78 -25.26 22.75 4.79
C ASP A 78 -26.45 22.69 5.75
N GLU A 79 -27.65 23.07 5.26
CA GLU A 79 -28.90 23.02 6.03
C GLU A 79 -29.61 21.66 5.93
N ALA A 80 -29.17 20.76 5.03
CA ALA A 80 -29.83 19.49 4.73
C ALA A 80 -29.30 18.34 5.59
N ARG A 81 -30.18 17.60 6.26
CA ARG A 81 -29.83 16.39 7.00
C ARG A 81 -29.82 15.17 6.08
N VAL A 82 -28.68 14.95 5.42
CA VAL A 82 -28.50 13.90 4.38
C VAL A 82 -28.68 12.48 4.89
N SER A 83 -28.44 12.21 6.17
CA SER A 83 -28.67 10.89 6.77
C SER A 83 -30.14 10.44 6.77
N HIS A 84 -31.07 11.33 6.45
CA HIS A 84 -32.50 11.02 6.32
C HIS A 84 -33.01 11.08 4.89
N PHE A 85 -32.10 11.21 3.90
CA PHE A 85 -32.47 11.24 2.50
C PHE A 85 -32.89 9.87 2.01
N GLU A 86 -33.95 9.83 1.19
CA GLU A 86 -34.24 8.70 0.34
C GLU A 86 -33.30 8.68 -0.86
N GLU A 87 -33.13 7.53 -1.52
CA GLU A 87 -32.15 7.34 -2.59
C GLU A 87 -32.26 8.41 -3.70
N HIS A 88 -33.46 8.78 -4.10
CA HIS A 88 -33.67 9.79 -5.14
C HIS A 88 -33.17 11.20 -4.77
N MET A 89 -33.10 11.52 -3.47
CA MET A 89 -32.62 12.83 -2.98
C MET A 89 -31.11 12.97 -3.10
N PHE A 90 -30.37 11.85 -3.14
CA PHE A 90 -28.92 11.88 -3.32
C PHE A 90 -28.48 12.27 -4.73
N ALA A 91 -29.38 12.28 -5.73
CA ALA A 91 -29.08 12.74 -7.09
C ALA A 91 -28.59 14.20 -7.15
N ASP A 92 -28.99 15.04 -6.18
CA ASP A 92 -28.53 16.43 -6.09
C ASP A 92 -27.32 16.61 -5.16
N VAL A 93 -26.86 15.54 -4.52
CA VAL A 93 -25.68 15.52 -3.63
C VAL A 93 -24.49 14.88 -4.34
N ARG A 94 -24.68 13.66 -4.83
CA ARG A 94 -23.60 12.86 -5.44
C ARG A 94 -23.12 13.51 -6.75
N GLY A 95 -21.82 13.79 -6.80
CA GLY A 95 -21.16 14.42 -7.95
C GLY A 95 -21.43 15.92 -8.13
N LYS A 96 -22.53 16.48 -7.63
CA LYS A 96 -22.83 17.91 -7.69
C LYS A 96 -22.27 18.68 -6.50
N LYS A 97 -22.68 18.32 -5.28
CA LYS A 97 -22.24 18.97 -4.03
C LYS A 97 -21.07 18.25 -3.39
N VAL A 98 -21.01 16.92 -3.52
CA VAL A 98 -19.97 16.09 -2.93
C VAL A 98 -19.33 15.22 -4.00
N GLY A 99 -18.04 15.44 -4.23
CA GLY A 99 -17.17 14.55 -5.03
C GLY A 99 -16.57 13.46 -4.14
N TYR A 100 -16.36 12.26 -4.69
CA TYR A 100 -15.72 11.16 -3.98
C TYR A 100 -14.53 10.61 -4.78
N ILE A 101 -13.39 10.49 -4.12
CA ILE A 101 -12.19 9.90 -4.66
C ILE A 101 -11.96 8.57 -3.95
N TYR A 102 -12.02 7.46 -4.69
CA TYR A 102 -11.89 6.11 -4.16
C TYR A 102 -10.43 5.71 -3.96
N GLN A 103 -10.20 4.82 -3.00
CA GLN A 103 -8.89 4.25 -2.68
C GLN A 103 -8.23 3.57 -3.89
N ASN A 104 -9.00 2.80 -4.68
CA ASN A 104 -8.48 2.11 -5.85
C ASN A 104 -9.07 2.69 -7.14
N PRO A 105 -8.26 3.43 -7.95
CA PRO A 105 -8.73 4.04 -9.18
C PRO A 105 -9.19 3.03 -10.24
N MET A 106 -8.62 1.81 -10.23
CA MET A 106 -8.98 0.76 -11.19
C MET A 106 -10.38 0.18 -10.93
N THR A 107 -10.86 0.23 -9.68
CA THR A 107 -12.23 -0.17 -9.33
C THR A 107 -13.23 0.97 -9.45
N ALA A 108 -12.75 2.21 -9.40
CA ALA A 108 -13.57 3.41 -9.58
C ALA A 108 -13.93 3.66 -11.05
N LEU A 109 -13.07 3.23 -11.98
CA LEU A 109 -13.29 3.39 -13.42
C LEU A 109 -13.89 2.13 -14.03
N ASN A 110 -14.84 2.30 -14.95
CA ASN A 110 -15.42 1.20 -15.70
C ASN A 110 -14.42 0.71 -16.78
N PRO A 111 -13.94 -0.56 -16.72
CA PRO A 111 -12.89 -1.05 -17.61
C PRO A 111 -13.33 -1.21 -19.08
N VAL A 112 -14.63 -1.19 -19.38
CA VAL A 112 -15.18 -1.36 -20.74
C VAL A 112 -15.59 -0.05 -21.42
N LEU A 113 -15.44 1.09 -20.71
CA LEU A 113 -15.65 2.43 -21.24
C LEU A 113 -14.32 3.17 -21.39
N THR A 114 -14.22 4.04 -22.39
CA THR A 114 -13.08 4.92 -22.53
C THR A 114 -13.05 5.99 -21.42
N ILE A 115 -11.91 6.59 -21.22
CA ILE A 115 -11.75 7.69 -20.25
C ILE A 115 -12.65 8.88 -20.62
N GLY A 116 -12.71 9.20 -21.92
CA GLY A 116 -13.55 10.29 -22.41
C GLY A 116 -15.04 10.06 -22.16
N GLU A 117 -15.53 8.85 -22.40
CA GLU A 117 -16.93 8.49 -22.12
C GLU A 117 -17.26 8.71 -20.65
N GLN A 118 -16.42 8.26 -19.73
CA GLN A 118 -16.67 8.35 -18.30
C GLN A 118 -16.60 9.79 -17.76
N ILE A 119 -15.64 10.60 -18.20
CA ILE A 119 -15.55 12.02 -17.80
C ILE A 119 -16.74 12.81 -18.39
N ILE A 120 -17.05 12.60 -19.67
CA ILE A 120 -18.18 13.30 -20.33
C ILE A 120 -19.51 12.90 -19.68
N GLU A 121 -19.69 11.64 -19.32
CA GLU A 121 -20.87 11.18 -18.56
C GLU A 121 -21.01 11.96 -17.24
N ALA A 122 -19.94 12.03 -16.44
CA ALA A 122 -19.95 12.78 -15.18
C ALA A 122 -20.26 14.27 -15.39
N ILE A 123 -19.66 14.91 -16.41
CA ILE A 123 -19.93 16.31 -16.77
C ILE A 123 -21.39 16.50 -17.17
N THR A 124 -21.92 15.65 -18.04
CA THR A 124 -23.29 15.78 -18.54
C THR A 124 -24.33 15.45 -17.49
N ALA A 125 -24.05 14.55 -16.57
CA ALA A 125 -24.94 14.24 -15.45
C ALA A 125 -25.07 15.40 -14.45
N ASN A 126 -23.96 16.12 -14.18
CA ASN A 126 -23.86 17.06 -13.08
C ASN A 126 -23.76 18.53 -13.50
N THR A 127 -23.66 18.83 -14.80
CA THR A 127 -23.56 20.21 -15.34
C THR A 127 -24.47 20.38 -16.57
N ASP A 128 -24.58 21.62 -17.06
CA ASP A 128 -25.36 21.92 -18.27
C ASP A 128 -24.57 21.73 -19.59
N LYS A 129 -23.30 21.30 -19.50
CA LYS A 129 -22.45 21.13 -20.66
C LYS A 129 -22.84 19.86 -21.44
N ARG A 130 -22.88 19.95 -22.76
CA ARG A 130 -23.26 18.82 -23.65
C ARG A 130 -22.39 18.83 -24.91
N GLY A 131 -22.26 17.67 -25.59
CA GLY A 131 -21.55 17.54 -26.86
C GLY A 131 -20.12 18.08 -26.84
N ASP A 132 -19.76 18.91 -27.82
CA ASP A 132 -18.40 19.47 -27.95
C ASP A 132 -17.99 20.31 -26.74
N ALA A 133 -18.92 21.00 -26.09
CA ALA A 133 -18.65 21.77 -24.87
C ALA A 133 -18.27 20.86 -23.69
N ALA A 134 -18.89 19.68 -23.56
CA ALA A 134 -18.52 18.71 -22.54
C ALA A 134 -17.16 18.07 -22.85
N ARG A 135 -16.86 17.76 -24.12
CA ARG A 135 -15.55 17.24 -24.53
C ARG A 135 -14.42 18.25 -24.28
N ALA A 136 -14.61 19.52 -24.67
CA ALA A 136 -13.63 20.58 -24.40
C ALA A 136 -13.37 20.74 -22.89
N TYR A 137 -14.42 20.70 -22.08
CA TYR A 137 -14.28 20.79 -20.62
C TYR A 137 -13.61 19.55 -20.02
N ALA A 138 -13.83 18.36 -20.57
CA ALA A 138 -13.11 17.15 -20.17
C ALA A 138 -11.60 17.29 -20.39
N ILE A 139 -11.17 17.86 -21.50
CA ILE A 139 -9.76 18.14 -21.80
C ILE A 139 -9.20 19.13 -20.77
N GLU A 140 -9.91 20.23 -20.50
CA GLU A 140 -9.52 21.22 -19.48
C GLU A 140 -9.35 20.58 -18.08
N LEU A 141 -10.26 19.69 -17.67
CA LEU A 141 -10.16 18.97 -16.38
C LEU A 141 -8.94 18.04 -16.33
N LEU A 142 -8.64 17.34 -17.44
CA LEU A 142 -7.44 16.50 -17.53
C LEU A 142 -6.15 17.33 -17.50
N GLU A 143 -6.13 18.51 -18.13
CA GLU A 143 -5.01 19.45 -18.02
C GLU A 143 -4.81 19.94 -16.59
N GLN A 144 -5.91 20.33 -15.91
CA GLN A 144 -5.87 20.75 -14.50
C GLN A 144 -5.40 19.63 -13.57
N ALA A 145 -5.70 18.38 -13.88
CA ALA A 145 -5.20 17.18 -13.18
C ALA A 145 -3.79 16.76 -13.63
N GLU A 146 -3.13 17.58 -14.49
CA GLU A 146 -1.78 17.34 -15.00
C GLU A 146 -1.64 15.98 -15.73
N VAL A 147 -2.70 15.55 -16.43
CA VAL A 147 -2.65 14.35 -17.26
C VAL A 147 -1.95 14.70 -18.59
N PRO A 148 -0.82 14.06 -18.93
CA PRO A 148 -0.09 14.35 -20.16
C PRO A 148 -0.88 13.89 -21.39
N LEU A 149 -0.85 14.70 -22.47
CA LEU A 149 -1.55 14.44 -23.73
C LEU A 149 -3.04 14.16 -23.51
N PRO A 150 -3.81 15.08 -22.91
CA PRO A 150 -5.17 14.83 -22.46
C PRO A 150 -6.11 14.40 -23.60
N GLU A 151 -5.99 14.97 -24.80
CA GLU A 151 -6.79 14.58 -25.96
C GLU A 151 -6.61 13.11 -26.35
N ASP A 152 -5.36 12.61 -26.37
CA ASP A 152 -5.05 11.22 -26.68
C ASP A 152 -5.53 10.26 -25.60
N ARG A 153 -5.65 10.74 -24.36
CA ARG A 153 -6.10 9.91 -23.21
C ARG A 153 -7.61 9.70 -23.20
N LEU A 154 -8.39 10.60 -23.79
CA LEU A 154 -9.84 10.42 -23.86
C LEU A 154 -10.26 9.12 -24.56
N ASP A 155 -9.51 8.69 -25.55
CA ASP A 155 -9.81 7.49 -26.34
C ASP A 155 -9.18 6.20 -25.78
N LYS A 156 -8.51 6.27 -24.60
CA LYS A 156 -7.90 5.12 -23.93
C LYS A 156 -8.86 4.50 -22.93
N TYR A 157 -8.65 3.21 -22.67
CA TYR A 157 -9.31 2.48 -21.59
C TYR A 157 -8.48 2.50 -20.31
N PRO A 158 -9.09 2.35 -19.13
CA PRO A 158 -8.36 2.36 -17.85
C PRO A 158 -7.17 1.40 -17.81
N HIS A 159 -7.32 0.18 -18.31
CA HIS A 159 -6.24 -0.84 -18.32
C HIS A 159 -5.04 -0.49 -19.22
N GLN A 160 -5.13 0.55 -20.05
CA GLN A 160 -4.05 1.05 -20.92
C GLN A 160 -3.22 2.16 -20.24
N LEU A 161 -3.58 2.55 -19.04
CA LEU A 161 -2.99 3.65 -18.29
C LEU A 161 -2.31 3.16 -17.01
N SER A 162 -1.35 3.92 -16.48
CA SER A 162 -0.77 3.66 -15.16
C SER A 162 -1.76 3.99 -14.04
N GLY A 163 -1.57 3.38 -12.86
CA GLY A 163 -2.39 3.66 -11.68
C GLY A 163 -2.44 5.15 -11.33
N GLY A 164 -1.31 5.85 -11.39
CA GLY A 164 -1.25 7.30 -11.14
C GLY A 164 -2.02 8.14 -12.16
N LEU A 165 -2.05 7.74 -13.45
CA LEU A 165 -2.88 8.41 -14.44
C LEU A 165 -4.37 8.16 -14.19
N CYS A 166 -4.75 6.93 -13.86
CA CYS A 166 -6.12 6.60 -13.49
C CYS A 166 -6.58 7.39 -12.27
N GLN A 167 -5.70 7.58 -11.26
CA GLN A 167 -6.02 8.37 -10.07
C GLN A 167 -6.26 9.85 -10.41
N ARG A 168 -5.44 10.46 -11.27
CA ARG A 168 -5.64 11.83 -11.75
C ARG A 168 -6.93 11.98 -12.55
N ILE A 169 -7.34 10.95 -13.29
CA ILE A 169 -8.61 10.90 -14.02
C ILE A 169 -9.79 10.82 -13.06
N VAL A 170 -9.73 9.94 -12.06
CA VAL A 170 -10.76 9.86 -10.99
C VAL A 170 -10.90 11.20 -10.28
N PHE A 171 -9.78 11.87 -10.03
CA PHE A 171 -9.77 13.21 -9.49
C PHE A 171 -10.46 14.23 -10.42
N ALA A 172 -10.15 14.24 -11.73
CA ALA A 172 -10.80 15.10 -12.71
C ALA A 172 -12.33 14.88 -12.75
N ILE A 173 -12.78 13.62 -12.62
CA ILE A 173 -14.20 13.27 -12.51
C ILE A 173 -14.80 13.86 -11.22
N ALA A 174 -14.14 13.70 -10.08
CA ALA A 174 -14.65 14.16 -8.79
C ALA A 174 -14.83 15.69 -8.72
N VAL A 175 -13.99 16.47 -9.41
CA VAL A 175 -14.06 17.93 -9.44
C VAL A 175 -14.91 18.49 -10.59
N SER A 176 -15.44 17.65 -11.49
CA SER A 176 -16.08 18.07 -12.75
C SER A 176 -17.28 19.00 -12.59
N ALA A 177 -18.02 18.86 -11.50
CA ALA A 177 -19.16 19.72 -11.17
C ALA A 177 -18.80 20.87 -10.21
N LYS A 178 -17.54 21.05 -9.83
CA LYS A 178 -17.09 22.01 -8.80
C LYS A 178 -17.83 21.82 -7.48
N PRO A 179 -17.71 20.64 -6.85
CA PRO A 179 -18.44 20.33 -5.62
C PRO A 179 -18.02 21.25 -4.46
N ASP A 180 -18.88 21.40 -3.47
CA ASP A 180 -18.55 22.12 -2.22
C ASP A 180 -17.61 21.31 -1.32
N LEU A 181 -17.72 19.96 -1.38
CA LEU A 181 -16.96 19.01 -0.58
C LEU A 181 -16.33 17.91 -1.47
N ILE A 182 -15.08 17.55 -1.19
CA ILE A 182 -14.45 16.33 -1.71
C ILE A 182 -14.15 15.40 -0.53
N ILE A 183 -14.60 14.15 -0.63
CA ILE A 183 -14.19 13.07 0.27
C ILE A 183 -13.14 12.25 -0.47
N ALA A 184 -11.90 12.30 0.00
CA ALA A 184 -10.78 11.58 -0.58
C ALA A 184 -10.40 10.41 0.34
N ASP A 185 -10.80 9.19 -0.05
CA ASP A 185 -10.59 7.97 0.71
C ASP A 185 -9.29 7.29 0.24
N GLU A 186 -8.23 7.49 0.99
CA GLU A 186 -6.87 7.02 0.69
C GLU A 186 -6.42 7.33 -0.75
N PRO A 187 -6.45 8.58 -1.21
CA PRO A 187 -6.33 8.95 -2.62
C PRO A 187 -4.95 8.67 -3.21
N THR A 188 -3.96 8.34 -2.41
CA THR A 188 -2.56 8.14 -2.83
C THR A 188 -2.03 6.73 -2.56
N THR A 189 -2.86 5.83 -2.03
CA THR A 189 -2.48 4.44 -1.79
C THR A 189 -2.06 3.78 -3.10
N ALA A 190 -0.94 3.06 -3.09
CA ALA A 190 -0.31 2.43 -4.25
C ALA A 190 0.27 3.38 -5.33
N LEU A 191 0.46 4.66 -5.02
CA LEU A 191 1.22 5.59 -5.85
C LEU A 191 2.67 5.69 -5.34
N ASP A 192 3.60 5.90 -6.27
CA ASP A 192 4.96 6.29 -5.89
C ASP A 192 5.00 7.74 -5.36
N VAL A 193 6.05 8.06 -4.60
CA VAL A 193 6.17 9.32 -3.86
C VAL A 193 6.06 10.56 -4.76
N THR A 194 6.61 10.47 -5.98
CA THR A 194 6.59 11.59 -6.95
C THR A 194 5.17 11.84 -7.47
N VAL A 195 4.45 10.78 -7.84
CA VAL A 195 3.06 10.86 -8.31
C VAL A 195 2.13 11.26 -7.16
N GLN A 196 2.34 10.70 -5.96
CA GLN A 196 1.61 11.07 -4.74
C GLN A 196 1.68 12.57 -4.50
N LYS A 197 2.89 13.14 -4.47
CA LYS A 197 3.09 14.58 -4.26
C LYS A 197 2.34 15.42 -5.30
N ALA A 198 2.49 15.09 -6.57
CA ALA A 198 1.84 15.84 -7.65
C ALA A 198 0.29 15.80 -7.56
N VAL A 199 -0.28 14.65 -7.18
CA VAL A 199 -1.74 14.50 -6.95
C VAL A 199 -2.19 15.35 -5.77
N LEU A 200 -1.48 15.31 -4.64
CA LEU A 200 -1.80 16.08 -3.44
C LEU A 200 -1.67 17.59 -3.67
N ASP A 201 -0.60 18.03 -4.32
CA ASP A 201 -0.40 19.45 -4.68
C ASP A 201 -1.53 19.95 -5.58
N THR A 202 -1.96 19.15 -6.55
CA THR A 202 -3.08 19.46 -7.43
C THR A 202 -4.39 19.55 -6.65
N LEU A 203 -4.67 18.60 -5.77
CA LEU A 203 -5.85 18.60 -4.91
C LEU A 203 -5.88 19.84 -4.01
N LYS A 204 -4.77 20.17 -3.35
CA LYS A 204 -4.63 21.34 -2.48
C LYS A 204 -4.83 22.66 -3.24
N ARG A 205 -4.24 22.76 -4.43
CA ARG A 205 -4.36 23.95 -5.31
C ARG A 205 -5.81 24.18 -5.73
N LEU A 206 -6.50 23.14 -6.20
CA LEU A 206 -7.88 23.24 -6.64
C LEU A 206 -8.84 23.51 -5.49
N ALA A 207 -8.64 22.88 -4.34
CA ALA A 207 -9.41 23.14 -3.15
C ALA A 207 -9.33 24.62 -2.72
N LYS A 208 -8.12 25.18 -2.67
CA LYS A 208 -7.90 26.60 -2.33
C LYS A 208 -8.49 27.56 -3.38
N ARG A 209 -8.33 27.25 -4.68
CA ARG A 209 -8.82 28.11 -5.77
C ARG A 209 -10.34 28.21 -5.77
N ASP A 210 -11.00 27.07 -5.63
CA ASP A 210 -12.46 26.95 -5.78
C ASP A 210 -13.19 26.91 -4.43
N ASN A 211 -12.46 27.14 -3.31
CA ASN A 211 -12.96 27.10 -1.92
C ASN A 211 -13.69 25.81 -1.57
N ILE A 212 -13.15 24.66 -2.05
CA ILE A 212 -13.69 23.33 -1.82
C ILE A 212 -13.19 22.81 -0.48
N ALA A 213 -14.08 22.31 0.37
CA ALA A 213 -13.69 21.59 1.57
C ALA A 213 -13.24 20.17 1.24
N ILE A 214 -12.28 19.61 2.02
CA ILE A 214 -11.81 18.24 1.82
C ILE A 214 -11.86 17.47 3.13
N ILE A 215 -12.44 16.26 3.09
CA ILE A 215 -12.22 15.22 4.09
C ILE A 215 -11.20 14.25 3.50
N LEU A 216 -9.98 14.28 4.03
CA LEU A 216 -8.89 13.41 3.62
C LEU A 216 -8.78 12.23 4.58
N ILE A 217 -9.18 11.06 4.14
CA ILE A 217 -9.04 9.80 4.86
C ILE A 217 -7.71 9.19 4.44
N THR A 218 -6.79 9.01 5.38
CA THR A 218 -5.49 8.40 5.11
C THR A 218 -4.89 7.81 6.38
N HIS A 219 -3.96 6.90 6.21
CA HIS A 219 -3.09 6.40 7.27
C HIS A 219 -1.68 7.03 7.20
N ASP A 220 -1.39 7.83 6.17
CA ASP A 220 -0.11 8.52 5.98
C ASP A 220 -0.11 9.87 6.73
N MET A 221 0.58 9.89 7.87
CA MET A 221 0.68 11.08 8.73
C MET A 221 1.51 12.20 8.09
N GLY A 222 2.42 11.88 7.19
CA GLY A 222 3.18 12.88 6.43
C GLY A 222 2.26 13.65 5.50
N VAL A 223 1.35 12.95 4.82
CA VAL A 223 0.33 13.56 3.98
C VAL A 223 -0.61 14.44 4.83
N VAL A 224 -1.02 13.97 6.01
CA VAL A 224 -1.85 14.75 6.93
C VAL A 224 -1.14 16.02 7.38
N ALA A 225 0.14 15.92 7.75
CA ALA A 225 0.95 17.05 8.18
C ALA A 225 1.09 18.15 7.10
N GLU A 226 1.21 17.74 5.83
CA GLU A 226 1.39 18.66 4.69
C GLU A 226 0.07 19.25 4.18
N MET A 227 -1.02 18.49 4.27
CA MET A 227 -2.29 18.82 3.62
C MET A 227 -3.33 19.42 4.54
N CYS A 228 -3.46 18.91 5.78
CA CYS A 228 -4.63 19.16 6.61
C CYS A 228 -4.47 20.36 7.55
N ASP A 229 -5.55 21.10 7.73
CA ASP A 229 -5.65 22.19 8.72
C ASP A 229 -6.02 21.63 10.10
N TYR A 230 -6.83 20.56 10.13
CA TYR A 230 -7.39 19.94 11.33
C TYR A 230 -7.42 18.42 11.19
N VAL A 231 -7.34 17.68 12.29
CA VAL A 231 -7.27 16.22 12.30
C VAL A 231 -8.21 15.60 13.31
N TYR A 232 -8.86 14.51 12.91
CA TYR A 232 -9.66 13.62 13.76
C TYR A 232 -9.02 12.24 13.79
N VAL A 233 -8.72 11.75 14.99
CA VAL A 233 -8.10 10.43 15.23
C VAL A 233 -9.16 9.45 15.69
N LEU A 234 -9.35 8.37 14.92
CA LEU A 234 -10.34 7.32 15.19
C LEU A 234 -9.66 6.02 15.60
N ARG A 235 -10.25 5.32 16.59
CA ARG A 235 -9.87 3.95 16.98
C ARG A 235 -11.12 3.12 17.27
N HIS A 236 -11.24 1.95 16.64
CA HIS A 236 -12.36 1.01 16.85
C HIS A 236 -13.76 1.65 16.79
N GLY A 237 -13.97 2.58 15.86
CA GLY A 237 -15.22 3.28 15.65
C GLY A 237 -15.49 4.45 16.61
N ALA A 238 -14.56 4.80 17.49
CA ALA A 238 -14.69 5.91 18.42
C ALA A 238 -13.68 7.03 18.12
N MET A 239 -14.04 8.27 18.43
CA MET A 239 -13.13 9.41 18.41
C MET A 239 -12.18 9.34 19.61
N VAL A 240 -10.87 9.38 19.36
CA VAL A 240 -9.85 9.33 20.40
C VAL A 240 -9.32 10.73 20.69
N GLU A 241 -9.00 11.48 19.66
CA GLU A 241 -8.39 12.80 19.76
C GLU A 241 -8.72 13.62 18.51
N HIS A 242 -8.78 14.94 18.63
CA HIS A 242 -8.90 15.85 17.50
C HIS A 242 -8.32 17.22 17.83
N GLY A 243 -7.88 17.95 16.82
CA GLY A 243 -7.30 19.29 17.01
C GLY A 243 -6.68 19.85 15.73
N PRO A 244 -6.17 21.08 15.80
CA PRO A 244 -5.34 21.65 14.74
C PRO A 244 -4.15 20.70 14.44
N THR A 245 -3.83 20.52 13.16
CA THR A 245 -2.81 19.56 12.74
C THR A 245 -1.46 19.81 13.40
N ALA A 246 -1.03 21.06 13.49
CA ALA A 246 0.25 21.42 14.09
C ALA A 246 0.33 21.00 15.58
N ASP A 247 -0.74 21.26 16.35
CA ASP A 247 -0.78 20.97 17.78
C ASP A 247 -0.78 19.46 18.03
N LEU A 248 -1.60 18.71 17.28
CA LEU A 248 -1.71 17.26 17.43
C LEU A 248 -0.42 16.55 17.02
N MET A 249 0.24 17.03 15.96
CA MET A 249 1.50 16.44 15.49
C MET A 249 2.69 16.72 16.41
N GLN A 250 2.71 17.88 17.07
CA GLN A 250 3.80 18.26 17.99
C GLN A 250 3.61 17.69 19.39
N SER A 251 2.37 17.64 19.88
CA SER A 251 2.09 17.34 21.29
C SER A 251 0.78 16.54 21.44
N PRO A 252 0.71 15.30 20.93
CA PRO A 252 -0.47 14.46 21.09
C PRO A 252 -0.74 14.17 22.57
N THR A 253 -1.99 14.30 23.01
CA THR A 253 -2.40 14.13 24.39
C THR A 253 -2.78 12.69 24.72
N GLN A 254 -3.27 11.94 23.74
CA GLN A 254 -3.71 10.57 23.90
C GLN A 254 -2.61 9.56 23.63
N ASP A 255 -2.53 8.51 24.46
CA ASP A 255 -1.53 7.45 24.31
C ASP A 255 -1.58 6.78 22.92
N TYR A 256 -2.78 6.51 22.43
CA TYR A 256 -2.97 5.90 21.11
C TYR A 256 -2.39 6.77 19.98
N THR A 257 -2.61 8.10 20.04
CA THR A 257 -2.05 9.01 19.03
C THR A 257 -0.53 9.02 19.09
N ARG A 258 0.06 8.99 20.31
CA ARG A 258 1.51 8.86 20.50
C ARG A 258 2.06 7.56 19.94
N GLU A 259 1.38 6.44 20.20
CA GLU A 259 1.73 5.11 19.66
C GLU A 259 1.67 5.10 18.12
N LEU A 260 0.59 5.65 17.54
CA LEU A 260 0.42 5.74 16.09
C LEU A 260 1.56 6.55 15.46
N MET A 261 1.93 7.69 16.06
CA MET A 261 3.04 8.52 15.57
C MET A 261 4.41 7.87 15.75
N ALA A 262 4.62 7.11 16.82
CA ALA A 262 5.87 6.39 17.07
C ALA A 262 6.07 5.19 16.12
N ALA A 263 4.99 4.68 15.53
CA ALA A 263 5.03 3.59 14.56
C ALA A 263 5.44 4.04 13.15
N ILE A 264 5.45 5.35 12.87
CA ILE A 264 5.75 5.89 11.53
C ILE A 264 7.24 5.76 11.22
N PRO A 265 7.61 5.12 10.09
CA PRO A 265 8.99 5.14 9.62
C PRO A 265 9.42 6.58 9.28
N ARG A 266 10.56 7.02 9.81
CA ARG A 266 11.08 8.37 9.57
C ARG A 266 12.37 8.34 8.77
N ILE A 267 12.49 9.26 7.80
CA ILE A 267 13.69 9.39 6.97
C ILE A 267 14.84 10.11 7.71
N ASP A 268 14.55 10.95 8.71
CA ASP A 268 15.52 11.76 9.43
C ASP A 268 16.26 10.97 10.52
N ARG A 269 15.70 9.84 10.99
CA ARG A 269 16.35 8.99 12.00
C ARG A 269 16.12 7.51 11.74
N LYS A 270 17.13 6.66 12.05
CA LYS A 270 17.02 5.21 12.04
C LYS A 270 16.67 4.73 13.46
N VAL A 271 15.73 3.82 13.60
CA VAL A 271 15.37 3.17 14.87
C VAL A 271 15.70 1.69 14.80
N GLU A 272 16.16 1.13 15.90
CA GLU A 272 16.47 -0.30 15.95
C GLU A 272 15.19 -1.13 15.86
N ARG A 273 14.16 -0.74 16.61
CA ARG A 273 12.82 -1.33 16.59
C ARG A 273 11.76 -0.23 16.72
N PHE A 274 10.61 -0.41 16.07
CA PHE A 274 9.47 0.46 16.24
C PHE A 274 8.80 0.21 17.59
N ALA A 275 8.36 1.27 18.26
CA ALA A 275 7.57 1.18 19.48
C ALA A 275 6.10 0.88 19.12
N VAL A 276 5.76 -0.39 18.99
CA VAL A 276 4.39 -0.83 18.70
C VAL A 276 3.86 -1.65 19.87
N PRO A 277 2.54 -1.54 20.17
CA PRO A 277 1.89 -2.35 21.19
C PRO A 277 1.90 -3.83 20.77
N GLY A 278 2.31 -4.73 21.67
CA GLY A 278 2.25 -6.17 21.45
C GLY A 278 3.49 -6.72 20.76
N GLY A 279 4.47 -7.11 21.56
CA GLY A 279 5.63 -7.90 21.10
C GLY A 279 5.18 -9.25 20.54
N LEU A 280 6.06 -9.85 19.73
CA LEU A 280 5.93 -11.21 19.20
C LEU A 280 5.56 -12.21 20.30
N GLY A 281 4.71 -13.20 19.97
CA GLY A 281 4.18 -14.21 20.88
C GLY A 281 5.20 -14.92 21.77
N ASN A 282 4.72 -15.63 22.80
CA ASN A 282 5.53 -16.25 23.85
C ASN A 282 6.78 -16.98 23.34
N ALA A 283 7.94 -16.67 23.92
CA ALA A 283 9.26 -17.21 23.55
C ALA A 283 9.31 -18.75 23.46
N THR A 284 8.57 -19.46 24.33
CA THR A 284 8.55 -20.94 24.37
C THR A 284 7.89 -21.57 23.13
N ASP A 285 6.87 -20.94 22.56
CA ASP A 285 6.15 -21.48 21.40
C ASP A 285 6.90 -21.20 20.09
N ARG A 286 7.73 -20.15 20.06
CA ARG A 286 8.60 -19.80 18.92
C ARG A 286 9.79 -20.74 18.78
N GLN A 287 10.32 -21.28 19.89
CA GLN A 287 11.56 -22.07 19.90
C GLN A 287 11.48 -23.28 18.96
N ARG A 288 10.35 -24.00 18.93
CA ARG A 288 10.21 -25.15 18.01
C ARG A 288 10.29 -24.79 16.54
N ALA A 289 9.70 -23.63 16.17
CA ALA A 289 9.82 -23.13 14.79
C ALA A 289 11.26 -22.71 14.47
N ILE A 290 11.93 -22.04 15.41
CA ILE A 290 13.33 -21.64 15.27
C ILE A 290 14.23 -22.87 15.14
N ASP A 291 14.05 -23.88 16.00
CA ASP A 291 14.80 -25.15 15.93
C ASP A 291 14.59 -25.86 14.58
N TYR A 292 13.34 -25.87 14.07
CA TYR A 292 13.07 -26.37 12.73
C TYR A 292 13.81 -25.56 11.66
N LEU A 293 13.71 -24.21 11.71
CA LEU A 293 14.31 -23.32 10.71
C LEU A 293 15.84 -23.36 10.75
N MET A 294 16.42 -23.47 11.94
CA MET A 294 17.88 -23.55 12.11
C MET A 294 18.43 -24.88 11.63
N GLY A 295 17.66 -25.98 11.70
CA GLY A 295 18.02 -27.31 11.18
C GLY A 295 19.43 -27.74 11.53
N ASN A 296 19.98 -28.71 10.83
CA ASN A 296 21.43 -29.01 10.93
C ASN A 296 22.22 -27.84 10.31
N LYS A 297 22.67 -26.88 11.16
CA LYS A 297 23.56 -25.76 10.75
C LYS A 297 24.82 -26.23 9.98
N ALA A 298 25.20 -27.50 10.13
CA ALA A 298 26.34 -28.09 9.43
C ALA A 298 26.21 -28.09 7.90
N ASP A 299 24.97 -28.08 7.37
CA ASP A 299 24.73 -28.02 5.92
C ASP A 299 24.64 -26.58 5.37
N ARG A 300 24.49 -25.58 6.24
CA ARG A 300 24.65 -24.18 5.88
C ARG A 300 26.15 -23.89 5.92
N GLN A 301 26.86 -24.15 4.81
CA GLN A 301 28.22 -23.64 4.63
C GLN A 301 28.16 -22.15 4.94
N THR A 302 28.81 -21.74 6.04
CA THR A 302 29.11 -20.34 6.32
C THR A 302 29.89 -19.84 5.11
N ALA A 303 29.20 -19.13 4.19
CA ALA A 303 29.89 -18.28 3.24
C ALA A 303 30.81 -17.40 4.12
N ASN A 304 32.12 -17.40 3.87
CA ASN A 304 33.02 -16.45 4.51
C ASN A 304 32.39 -15.08 4.29
N GLY A 305 32.23 -14.26 5.35
CA GLY A 305 31.48 -13.01 5.30
C GLY A 305 31.94 -12.02 4.23
N ASP A 306 33.08 -12.28 3.60
CA ASP A 306 33.67 -11.48 2.52
C ASP A 306 33.21 -11.91 1.11
N GLU A 307 32.55 -13.08 0.93
CA GLU A 307 32.07 -13.53 -0.37
C GLU A 307 30.56 -13.23 -0.51
N PRO A 308 30.12 -12.64 -1.65
CA PRO A 308 28.70 -12.36 -1.85
C PRO A 308 27.89 -13.67 -1.98
N LEU A 309 26.72 -13.70 -1.32
CA LEU A 309 25.75 -14.79 -1.44
C LEU A 309 25.08 -14.81 -2.80
N LEU A 310 24.80 -13.62 -3.34
CA LEU A 310 24.21 -13.41 -4.66
C LEU A 310 25.03 -12.39 -5.43
N GLN A 311 25.40 -12.71 -6.68
CA GLN A 311 26.04 -11.80 -7.63
C GLN A 311 25.16 -11.68 -8.87
N VAL A 312 24.92 -10.45 -9.31
CA VAL A 312 24.15 -10.14 -10.52
C VAL A 312 25.00 -9.29 -11.45
N ARG A 313 25.14 -9.73 -12.72
CA ARG A 313 25.93 -9.04 -13.73
C ARG A 313 25.16 -8.96 -15.05
N GLY A 314 25.16 -7.80 -15.68
CA GLY A 314 24.58 -7.58 -17.00
C GLY A 314 23.07 -7.86 -17.07
N LEU A 315 22.35 -7.78 -15.94
CA LEU A 315 20.96 -8.19 -15.89
C LEU A 315 20.08 -7.26 -16.72
N SER A 316 19.45 -7.82 -17.76
CA SER A 316 18.60 -7.07 -18.68
C SER A 316 17.33 -7.84 -19.02
N LYS A 317 16.24 -7.11 -19.30
CA LYS A 317 14.95 -7.68 -19.69
C LYS A 317 14.18 -6.75 -20.62
N VAL A 318 13.80 -7.32 -21.77
CA VAL A 318 12.87 -6.69 -22.73
C VAL A 318 11.57 -7.48 -22.74
N PHE A 319 10.44 -6.79 -22.58
CA PHE A 319 9.12 -7.33 -22.81
C PHE A 319 8.61 -6.87 -24.18
N THR A 320 8.14 -7.81 -24.97
CA THR A 320 7.54 -7.54 -26.29
C THR A 320 6.07 -7.91 -26.27
N THR A 321 5.21 -6.97 -26.63
CA THR A 321 3.80 -7.24 -26.93
C THR A 321 3.69 -7.66 -28.40
N ALA A 322 3.03 -8.80 -28.63
CA ALA A 322 2.79 -9.26 -30.01
C ALA A 322 1.97 -8.20 -30.78
N ALA A 323 2.31 -8.01 -32.05
CA ALA A 323 1.49 -7.18 -32.93
C ALA A 323 0.07 -7.78 -33.04
N THR A 324 -0.94 -6.94 -32.89
CA THR A 324 -2.33 -7.29 -33.18
C THR A 324 -2.73 -6.68 -34.51
N LEU A 325 -3.91 -7.05 -35.05
CA LEU A 325 -4.42 -6.47 -36.31
C LEU A 325 -4.59 -4.94 -36.26
N VAL A 326 -4.51 -4.34 -35.07
CA VAL A 326 -4.77 -2.89 -34.82
C VAL A 326 -3.57 -2.16 -34.22
N SER A 327 -2.53 -2.87 -33.70
CA SER A 327 -1.36 -2.25 -33.09
C SER A 327 -0.05 -2.92 -33.53
N ALA A 328 0.98 -2.11 -33.80
CA ALA A 328 2.33 -2.61 -34.03
C ALA A 328 2.91 -3.28 -32.79
N ALA A 329 3.85 -4.23 -33.00
CA ALA A 329 4.61 -4.80 -31.89
C ALA A 329 5.34 -3.67 -31.16
N ASN A 330 5.16 -3.60 -29.85
CA ASN A 330 5.88 -2.65 -29.01
C ASN A 330 6.85 -3.41 -28.09
N SER A 331 8.08 -2.93 -27.96
CA SER A 331 9.07 -3.50 -27.06
C SER A 331 9.40 -2.50 -25.96
N PHE A 332 9.36 -2.94 -24.70
CA PHE A 332 9.71 -2.15 -23.54
C PHE A 332 10.87 -2.81 -22.78
N ARG A 333 11.95 -2.07 -22.61
CA ARG A 333 13.11 -2.51 -21.83
C ARG A 333 12.83 -2.19 -20.34
N ALA A 334 12.50 -3.20 -19.58
CA ALA A 334 12.14 -3.08 -18.17
C ALA A 334 13.37 -3.05 -17.25
N VAL A 335 14.45 -3.72 -17.63
CA VAL A 335 15.73 -3.75 -16.91
C VAL A 335 16.85 -3.68 -17.94
N ASP A 336 17.87 -2.87 -17.66
CA ASP A 336 18.97 -2.54 -18.57
C ASP A 336 20.30 -2.50 -17.83
N ASP A 337 21.13 -3.52 -18.03
CA ASP A 337 22.49 -3.70 -17.49
C ASP A 337 22.61 -3.47 -15.97
N VAL A 338 21.77 -4.13 -15.19
CA VAL A 338 21.79 -4.02 -13.72
C VAL A 338 22.86 -4.95 -13.13
N ASN A 339 23.72 -4.37 -12.27
CA ASN A 339 24.86 -5.05 -11.66
C ASN A 339 24.89 -4.78 -10.15
N PHE A 340 24.96 -5.82 -9.29
CA PHE A 340 25.11 -5.69 -7.85
C PHE A 340 25.47 -7.00 -7.16
N ASP A 341 25.89 -6.91 -5.90
CA ASP A 341 26.18 -8.02 -5.01
C ASP A 341 25.35 -7.91 -3.72
N VAL A 342 24.94 -9.06 -3.17
CA VAL A 342 24.28 -9.17 -1.87
C VAL A 342 25.09 -10.09 -0.98
N TYR A 343 25.42 -9.64 0.23
CA TYR A 343 26.24 -10.39 1.17
C TYR A 343 25.37 -11.16 2.19
N PRO A 344 25.90 -12.26 2.77
CA PRO A 344 25.18 -13.04 3.77
C PRO A 344 24.73 -12.17 4.98
N GLY A 345 23.46 -12.29 5.36
CA GLY A 345 22.87 -11.55 6.47
C GLY A 345 22.55 -10.07 6.19
N GLU A 346 22.91 -9.56 5.00
CA GLU A 346 22.64 -8.19 4.57
C GLU A 346 21.18 -8.00 4.17
N THR A 347 20.63 -6.80 4.41
CA THR A 347 19.43 -6.32 3.74
C THR A 347 19.81 -5.30 2.66
N LEU A 348 19.72 -5.70 1.39
CA LEU A 348 19.89 -4.80 0.25
C LEU A 348 18.55 -4.25 -0.21
N GLY A 349 18.40 -2.92 -0.17
CA GLY A 349 17.21 -2.21 -0.65
C GLY A 349 17.25 -1.97 -2.16
N ILE A 350 16.11 -2.07 -2.84
CA ILE A 350 15.92 -1.55 -4.21
C ILE A 350 14.77 -0.56 -4.18
N VAL A 351 15.04 0.70 -4.55
CA VAL A 351 14.08 1.79 -4.55
C VAL A 351 13.96 2.45 -5.92
N GLY A 352 12.90 3.20 -6.14
CA GLY A 352 12.62 3.95 -7.37
C GLY A 352 11.13 4.03 -7.64
N GLU A 353 10.74 4.81 -8.64
CA GLU A 353 9.34 4.99 -9.07
C GLU A 353 8.69 3.69 -9.53
N SER A 354 7.35 3.68 -9.58
CA SER A 354 6.60 2.56 -10.16
C SER A 354 7.00 2.33 -11.62
N GLY A 355 7.22 1.07 -12.01
CA GLY A 355 7.69 0.74 -13.37
C GLY A 355 9.19 0.92 -13.60
N SER A 356 10.01 1.28 -12.60
CA SER A 356 11.47 1.39 -12.76
C SER A 356 12.20 0.05 -12.90
N GLY A 357 11.51 -1.09 -12.80
CA GLY A 357 12.09 -2.42 -13.01
C GLY A 357 12.37 -3.24 -11.74
N LYS A 358 12.15 -2.71 -10.54
CA LYS A 358 12.47 -3.33 -9.24
C LYS A 358 11.97 -4.77 -9.09
N SER A 359 10.66 -4.97 -9.20
CA SER A 359 10.06 -6.30 -9.09
C SER A 359 10.49 -7.24 -10.22
N THR A 360 10.84 -6.70 -11.41
CA THR A 360 11.36 -7.50 -12.54
C THR A 360 12.74 -8.07 -12.21
N VAL A 361 13.62 -7.29 -11.57
CA VAL A 361 14.92 -7.76 -11.08
C VAL A 361 14.73 -8.94 -10.13
N GLY A 362 13.90 -8.81 -9.11
CA GLY A 362 13.62 -9.90 -8.16
C GLY A 362 13.02 -11.15 -8.83
N ARG A 363 12.08 -10.98 -9.76
CA ARG A 363 11.47 -12.09 -10.50
C ARG A 363 12.46 -12.83 -11.40
N MET A 364 13.47 -12.15 -11.94
CA MET A 364 14.55 -12.80 -12.68
C MET A 364 15.46 -13.61 -11.73
N ILE A 365 15.81 -13.07 -10.58
CA ILE A 365 16.60 -13.77 -9.55
C ILE A 365 15.88 -15.03 -9.07
N LEU A 366 14.57 -14.96 -8.89
CA LEU A 366 13.74 -16.12 -8.52
C LEU A 366 13.53 -17.13 -9.67
N GLY A 367 14.00 -16.83 -10.88
CA GLY A 367 13.79 -17.68 -12.06
C GLY A 367 12.35 -17.67 -12.59
N LEU A 368 11.53 -16.67 -12.21
CA LEU A 368 10.16 -16.45 -12.73
C LEU A 368 10.18 -15.79 -14.11
N HIS A 369 11.20 -14.99 -14.39
CA HIS A 369 11.46 -14.41 -15.70
C HIS A 369 12.87 -14.82 -16.15
N THR A 370 13.00 -15.18 -17.42
CA THR A 370 14.31 -15.45 -18.02
C THR A 370 14.96 -14.13 -18.40
N PRO A 371 16.19 -13.84 -17.95
CA PRO A 371 16.93 -12.65 -18.38
C PRO A 371 17.32 -12.73 -19.85
N GLU A 372 17.78 -11.61 -20.42
CA GLU A 372 18.37 -11.59 -21.77
C GLU A 372 19.72 -12.32 -21.77
N ALA A 373 20.15 -12.76 -22.98
CA ALA A 373 21.41 -13.46 -23.15
C ALA A 373 22.61 -12.59 -22.71
N GLY A 374 23.54 -13.19 -21.97
CA GLY A 374 24.73 -12.51 -21.44
C GLY A 374 24.58 -12.04 -19.98
N ALA A 375 23.38 -12.12 -19.40
CA ALA A 375 23.20 -11.90 -17.97
C ALA A 375 23.75 -13.08 -17.16
N GLU A 376 24.38 -12.79 -16.03
CA GLU A 376 24.88 -13.78 -15.08
C GLU A 376 24.25 -13.54 -13.71
N ILE A 377 23.66 -14.60 -13.12
CA ILE A 377 23.13 -14.62 -11.76
C ILE A 377 23.81 -15.77 -11.03
N VAL A 378 24.72 -15.45 -10.13
CA VAL A 378 25.45 -16.45 -9.33
C VAL A 378 24.90 -16.44 -7.90
N TYR A 379 24.37 -17.57 -7.48
CA TYR A 379 23.89 -17.78 -6.11
C TYR A 379 24.70 -18.88 -5.44
N ARG A 380 25.36 -18.56 -4.33
CA ARG A 380 26.30 -19.47 -3.62
C ARG A 380 27.38 -20.06 -4.54
N GLY A 381 27.98 -19.24 -5.39
CA GLY A 381 29.02 -19.65 -6.33
C GLY A 381 28.52 -20.48 -7.50
N ARG A 382 27.20 -20.67 -7.66
CA ARG A 382 26.61 -21.41 -8.76
C ARG A 382 25.81 -20.48 -9.68
N ASP A 383 26.07 -20.53 -10.98
CA ASP A 383 25.26 -19.81 -11.97
C ASP A 383 23.83 -20.39 -12.02
N VAL A 384 22.84 -19.52 -11.80
CA VAL A 384 21.41 -19.85 -11.82
C VAL A 384 20.65 -19.13 -12.93
N SER A 385 21.35 -18.36 -13.77
CA SER A 385 20.75 -17.56 -14.86
C SER A 385 20.05 -18.43 -15.92
N SER A 386 20.51 -19.68 -16.09
CA SER A 386 20.08 -20.58 -17.15
C SER A 386 19.67 -21.99 -16.67
N ILE A 387 19.00 -22.08 -15.51
CA ILE A 387 18.54 -23.35 -14.95
C ILE A 387 17.49 -24.00 -15.88
N THR A 388 17.88 -25.13 -16.50
CA THR A 388 17.02 -25.93 -17.39
C THR A 388 16.48 -27.21 -16.72
N SER A 389 17.25 -27.79 -15.79
CA SER A 389 16.89 -29.02 -15.07
C SER A 389 15.74 -28.75 -14.06
N LYS A 390 14.71 -29.61 -14.07
CA LYS A 390 13.62 -29.57 -13.10
C LYS A 390 14.10 -29.72 -11.65
N LYS A 391 15.13 -30.55 -11.42
CA LYS A 391 15.72 -30.77 -10.09
C LYS A 391 16.42 -29.49 -9.60
N ASP A 392 17.25 -28.87 -10.45
CA ASP A 392 17.98 -27.66 -10.09
C ASP A 392 17.04 -26.47 -9.85
N ARG A 393 15.98 -26.37 -10.67
CA ARG A 393 14.94 -25.36 -10.45
C ARG A 393 14.25 -25.53 -9.09
N LEU A 394 13.95 -26.77 -8.69
CA LEU A 394 13.34 -27.05 -7.39
C LEU A 394 14.27 -26.66 -6.24
N GLU A 395 15.57 -27.01 -6.32
CA GLU A 395 16.57 -26.64 -5.31
C GLU A 395 16.71 -25.12 -5.22
N HIS A 396 16.74 -24.43 -6.35
CA HIS A 396 16.76 -22.98 -6.42
C HIS A 396 15.53 -22.36 -5.74
N CYS A 397 14.32 -22.82 -6.08
CA CYS A 397 13.08 -22.35 -5.46
C CYS A 397 12.98 -22.63 -3.96
N LYS A 398 13.65 -23.67 -3.43
CA LYS A 398 13.69 -23.92 -1.98
C LYS A 398 14.61 -22.93 -1.26
N SER A 399 15.72 -22.58 -1.87
CA SER A 399 16.74 -21.71 -1.26
C SER A 399 16.39 -20.22 -1.32
N LEU A 400 15.72 -19.80 -2.40
CA LEU A 400 15.27 -18.43 -2.60
C LEU A 400 13.74 -18.38 -2.53
N GLN A 401 13.23 -17.65 -1.57
CA GLN A 401 11.80 -17.50 -1.35
C GLN A 401 11.36 -16.05 -1.57
N CYS A 402 10.05 -15.84 -1.70
CA CYS A 402 9.46 -14.52 -1.94
C CYS A 402 8.32 -14.21 -0.97
N ILE A 403 8.31 -12.97 -0.50
CA ILE A 403 7.17 -12.32 0.14
C ILE A 403 6.59 -11.35 -0.88
N PHE A 404 5.36 -11.58 -1.33
CA PHE A 404 4.72 -10.81 -2.41
C PHE A 404 4.04 -9.54 -1.89
N GLN A 405 3.90 -8.57 -2.77
CA GLN A 405 3.27 -7.27 -2.52
C GLN A 405 1.81 -7.37 -2.09
N ASP A 406 1.01 -8.18 -2.76
CA ASP A 406 -0.42 -8.33 -2.48
C ASP A 406 -0.69 -9.61 -1.66
N PRO A 407 -1.03 -9.47 -0.36
CA PRO A 407 -1.33 -10.61 0.48
C PRO A 407 -2.63 -11.34 0.08
N TYR A 408 -3.54 -10.68 -0.64
CA TYR A 408 -4.79 -11.28 -1.11
C TYR A 408 -4.58 -12.26 -2.25
N SER A 409 -3.83 -11.85 -3.28
CA SER A 409 -3.54 -12.70 -4.44
C SER A 409 -2.46 -13.75 -4.18
N SER A 410 -1.64 -13.55 -3.15
CA SER A 410 -0.53 -14.44 -2.83
C SER A 410 -0.95 -15.77 -2.20
N LEU A 411 -2.12 -15.84 -1.57
CA LEU A 411 -2.65 -17.04 -0.91
C LEU A 411 -3.76 -17.69 -1.76
N ASN A 412 -3.77 -19.03 -1.78
CA ASN A 412 -4.85 -19.76 -2.44
C ASN A 412 -6.13 -19.69 -1.56
N PRO A 413 -7.23 -19.05 -2.03
CA PRO A 413 -8.44 -18.86 -1.24
C PRO A 413 -9.20 -20.18 -0.92
N ARG A 414 -8.86 -21.29 -1.61
CA ARG A 414 -9.47 -22.61 -1.42
C ARG A 414 -8.69 -23.49 -0.46
N MET A 415 -7.60 -22.99 0.12
CA MET A 415 -6.76 -23.68 1.08
C MET A 415 -6.80 -22.95 2.42
N SER A 416 -6.78 -23.69 3.53
CA SER A 416 -6.60 -23.08 4.86
C SER A 416 -5.23 -22.40 4.98
N ALA A 417 -5.05 -21.55 5.99
CA ALA A 417 -3.78 -20.88 6.27
C ALA A 417 -2.62 -21.88 6.41
N GLY A 418 -2.82 -22.95 7.18
CA GLY A 418 -1.82 -24.00 7.36
C GLY A 418 -1.50 -24.78 6.08
N GLU A 419 -2.50 -25.00 5.23
CA GLU A 419 -2.27 -25.61 3.91
C GLU A 419 -1.49 -24.68 2.99
N ASN A 420 -1.79 -23.38 2.96
CA ASN A 420 -1.00 -22.39 2.20
C ASN A 420 0.48 -22.38 2.62
N ILE A 421 0.76 -22.50 3.92
CA ILE A 421 2.15 -22.53 4.45
C ILE A 421 2.87 -23.80 4.00
N THR A 422 2.23 -24.98 4.04
CA THR A 422 2.91 -26.26 3.91
C THR A 422 2.61 -27.03 2.62
N HIS A 423 1.79 -26.48 1.71
CA HIS A 423 1.38 -27.15 0.47
C HIS A 423 2.57 -27.61 -0.37
N ALA A 424 3.53 -26.73 -0.60
CA ALA A 424 4.68 -27.05 -1.43
C ALA A 424 5.58 -28.11 -0.78
N LEU A 425 5.76 -28.12 0.55
CA LEU A 425 6.50 -29.17 1.26
C LEU A 425 5.85 -30.55 1.10
N LYS A 426 4.51 -30.63 1.20
CA LYS A 426 3.76 -31.86 0.96
C LYS A 426 3.84 -32.32 -0.49
N ALA A 427 3.68 -31.40 -1.45
CA ALA A 427 3.72 -31.69 -2.88
C ALA A 427 5.09 -32.26 -3.31
N HIS A 428 6.17 -31.87 -2.65
CA HIS A 428 7.53 -32.38 -2.90
C HIS A 428 7.92 -33.56 -2.00
N GLY A 429 6.97 -34.10 -1.21
CA GLY A 429 7.24 -35.27 -0.38
C GLY A 429 8.22 -35.05 0.77
N THR A 430 8.47 -33.78 1.14
CA THR A 430 9.45 -33.42 2.19
C THR A 430 8.91 -33.74 3.59
N LEU A 431 7.59 -33.64 3.81
CA LEU A 431 6.93 -33.85 5.11
C LEU A 431 5.65 -34.66 4.98
N GLY A 432 5.40 -35.53 5.98
CA GLY A 432 4.13 -36.20 6.16
C GLY A 432 3.00 -35.23 6.58
N ARG A 433 1.74 -35.68 6.43
CA ARG A 433 0.56 -34.82 6.71
C ARG A 433 0.51 -34.28 8.14
N LYS A 434 0.84 -35.12 9.15
CA LYS A 434 0.85 -34.73 10.56
C LYS A 434 1.96 -33.73 10.88
N GLU A 435 3.17 -33.98 10.38
CA GLU A 435 4.34 -33.13 10.55
C GLU A 435 4.11 -31.76 9.92
N ALA A 436 3.52 -31.73 8.72
CA ALA A 436 3.16 -30.50 8.01
C ALA A 436 2.10 -29.68 8.79
N ASP A 437 1.08 -30.32 9.41
CA ASP A 437 0.08 -29.63 10.23
C ASP A 437 0.69 -29.06 11.52
N GLN A 438 1.64 -29.76 12.15
CA GLN A 438 2.39 -29.28 13.30
C GLN A 438 3.27 -28.10 12.93
N LEU A 439 4.06 -28.23 11.87
CA LEU A 439 4.94 -27.16 11.37
C LEU A 439 4.14 -25.89 11.01
N ALA A 440 2.98 -26.05 10.36
CA ALA A 440 2.13 -24.90 10.05
C ALA A 440 1.72 -24.13 11.32
N GLY A 441 1.38 -24.88 12.41
CA GLY A 441 1.08 -24.26 13.70
C GLY A 441 2.30 -23.56 14.32
N ASP A 442 3.47 -24.20 14.29
CA ASP A 442 4.70 -23.63 14.84
C ASP A 442 5.12 -22.36 14.09
N LEU A 443 5.04 -22.36 12.75
CA LEU A 443 5.35 -21.19 11.92
C LEU A 443 4.32 -20.06 12.10
N MET A 444 3.04 -20.37 12.31
CA MET A 444 2.05 -19.33 12.61
C MET A 444 2.35 -18.64 13.95
N GLU A 445 2.70 -19.40 14.98
CA GLU A 445 3.10 -18.84 16.28
C GLU A 445 4.36 -17.97 16.16
N LEU A 446 5.33 -18.40 15.34
CA LEU A 446 6.55 -17.63 15.05
C LEU A 446 6.23 -16.24 14.48
N VAL A 447 5.26 -16.15 13.58
CA VAL A 447 4.85 -14.87 12.97
C VAL A 447 3.76 -14.13 13.77
N GLY A 448 3.50 -14.55 15.02
CA GLY A 448 2.56 -13.89 15.92
C GLY A 448 1.08 -14.20 15.65
N LEU A 449 0.77 -15.31 14.99
CA LEU A 449 -0.60 -15.76 14.76
C LEU A 449 -0.96 -16.98 15.64
N PRO A 450 -2.19 -17.08 16.16
CA PRO A 450 -2.59 -18.21 16.97
C PRO A 450 -2.51 -19.53 16.18
N ARG A 451 -1.89 -20.55 16.76
CA ARG A 451 -1.78 -21.92 16.19
C ARG A 451 -3.13 -22.49 15.74
N ALA A 452 -4.19 -22.24 16.50
CA ALA A 452 -5.54 -22.71 16.20
C ALA A 452 -6.07 -22.14 14.87
N SER A 453 -5.64 -20.95 14.49
CA SER A 453 -6.09 -20.25 13.27
C SER A 453 -5.59 -20.88 11.98
N ARG A 454 -4.64 -21.84 12.01
CA ARG A 454 -4.15 -22.55 10.81
C ARG A 454 -5.23 -23.26 10.00
N ARG A 455 -6.40 -23.52 10.61
CA ARG A 455 -7.56 -24.17 9.94
C ARG A 455 -8.50 -23.17 9.28
N LYS A 456 -8.37 -21.89 9.57
CA LYS A 456 -9.19 -20.84 8.95
C LYS A 456 -8.78 -20.62 7.49
N MET A 457 -9.74 -20.17 6.68
CA MET A 457 -9.52 -19.80 5.28
C MET A 457 -8.94 -18.39 5.19
N PRO A 458 -8.21 -18.02 4.10
CA PRO A 458 -7.60 -16.71 3.95
C PRO A 458 -8.54 -15.52 4.14
N HIS A 459 -9.82 -15.63 3.73
CA HIS A 459 -10.80 -14.55 3.88
C HIS A 459 -11.15 -14.21 5.33
N ALA A 460 -10.85 -15.10 6.29
CA ALA A 460 -11.07 -14.87 7.72
C ALA A 460 -9.92 -14.09 8.41
N PHE A 461 -8.93 -13.63 7.65
CA PHE A 461 -7.77 -12.91 8.16
C PHE A 461 -7.71 -11.49 7.59
N SER A 462 -7.22 -10.55 8.39
CA SER A 462 -6.88 -9.19 7.94
C SER A 462 -5.72 -9.19 6.92
N GLY A 463 -5.49 -8.06 6.26
CA GLY A 463 -4.36 -7.89 5.32
C GLY A 463 -3.01 -8.19 5.97
N GLY A 464 -2.75 -7.63 7.15
CA GLY A 464 -1.51 -7.88 7.91
C GLY A 464 -1.35 -9.33 8.37
N GLU A 465 -2.43 -9.97 8.81
CA GLU A 465 -2.39 -11.41 9.17
C GLU A 465 -2.12 -12.28 7.95
N ARG A 466 -2.68 -11.96 6.77
CA ARG A 466 -2.36 -12.66 5.51
C ARG A 466 -0.91 -12.48 5.11
N GLN A 467 -0.35 -11.30 5.30
CA GLN A 467 1.06 -11.05 5.04
C GLN A 467 1.96 -11.88 5.98
N ARG A 468 1.61 -11.99 7.27
CA ARG A 468 2.28 -12.88 8.23
C ARG A 468 2.20 -14.35 7.79
N ILE A 469 1.07 -14.81 7.24
CA ILE A 469 0.93 -16.15 6.64
C ILE A 469 1.86 -16.30 5.42
N GLY A 470 1.98 -15.27 4.58
CA GLY A 470 2.93 -15.21 3.47
C GLY A 470 4.38 -15.35 3.91
N ILE A 471 4.77 -14.67 5.00
CA ILE A 471 6.10 -14.80 5.63
C ILE A 471 6.31 -16.24 6.16
N ALA A 472 5.34 -16.79 6.91
CA ALA A 472 5.41 -18.16 7.42
C ALA A 472 5.58 -19.18 6.27
N ARG A 473 4.89 -18.96 5.14
CA ARG A 473 5.05 -19.77 3.93
C ARG A 473 6.46 -19.67 3.33
N ALA A 474 7.00 -18.47 3.20
CA ALA A 474 8.36 -18.27 2.71
C ALA A 474 9.39 -18.98 3.61
N LEU A 475 9.25 -18.90 4.92
CA LEU A 475 10.13 -19.54 5.90
C LEU A 475 10.05 -21.07 5.87
N SER A 476 8.94 -21.66 5.42
CA SER A 476 8.71 -23.11 5.51
C SER A 476 9.78 -23.98 4.85
N PHE A 477 10.45 -23.46 3.83
CA PHE A 477 11.58 -24.13 3.14
C PHE A 477 12.95 -23.86 3.76
N ARG A 478 13.05 -23.12 4.87
CA ARG A 478 14.33 -22.73 5.51
C ARG A 478 15.23 -21.95 4.55
N PRO A 479 14.76 -20.90 3.91
CA PRO A 479 15.57 -20.16 2.95
C PRO A 479 16.72 -19.42 3.66
N ASP A 480 17.79 -19.16 2.92
CA ASP A 480 18.84 -18.21 3.36
C ASP A 480 18.63 -16.82 2.76
N PHE A 481 17.83 -16.75 1.68
CA PHE A 481 17.56 -15.53 0.93
C PHE A 481 16.05 -15.36 0.71
N ILE A 482 15.55 -14.19 1.07
CA ILE A 482 14.15 -13.83 0.84
C ILE A 482 14.09 -12.54 0.00
N PHE A 483 13.39 -12.61 -1.12
CA PHE A 483 12.99 -11.46 -1.89
C PHE A 483 11.68 -10.89 -1.32
N CYS A 484 11.71 -9.65 -0.84
CA CYS A 484 10.56 -8.93 -0.29
C CYS A 484 10.09 -7.91 -1.34
N ASP A 485 9.03 -8.22 -2.07
CA ASP A 485 8.44 -7.33 -3.09
C ASP A 485 7.36 -6.46 -2.45
N GLU A 486 7.71 -5.27 -2.00
CA GLU A 486 6.84 -4.29 -1.31
C GLU A 486 5.99 -4.91 -0.19
N PRO A 487 6.59 -5.58 0.80
CA PRO A 487 5.88 -6.42 1.75
C PRO A 487 4.92 -5.68 2.68
N THR A 488 4.96 -4.35 2.72
CA THR A 488 4.18 -3.49 3.64
C THR A 488 3.28 -2.47 2.94
N SER A 489 3.29 -2.39 1.60
CA SER A 489 2.64 -1.30 0.84
C SER A 489 1.11 -1.21 0.99
N ALA A 490 0.44 -2.29 1.41
CA ALA A 490 -1.01 -2.35 1.56
C ALA A 490 -1.46 -2.40 3.04
N LEU A 491 -0.57 -2.05 3.97
CA LEU A 491 -0.79 -2.15 5.41
C LEU A 491 -0.87 -0.77 6.06
N ASP A 492 -1.68 -0.65 7.12
CA ASP A 492 -1.65 0.54 7.96
C ASP A 492 -0.34 0.64 8.77
N VAL A 493 -0.04 1.84 9.26
CA VAL A 493 1.24 2.19 9.87
C VAL A 493 1.61 1.29 11.05
N THR A 494 0.65 0.94 11.90
CA THR A 494 0.90 0.10 13.08
C THR A 494 1.25 -1.33 12.66
N VAL A 495 0.45 -1.92 11.76
CA VAL A 495 0.69 -3.27 11.23
C VAL A 495 1.97 -3.32 10.40
N GLN A 496 2.28 -2.25 9.65
CA GLN A 496 3.55 -2.09 8.94
C GLN A 496 4.73 -2.14 9.91
N ALA A 497 4.70 -1.35 10.98
CA ALA A 497 5.77 -1.31 12.00
C ALA A 497 5.96 -2.67 12.68
N GLU A 498 4.87 -3.36 13.03
CA GLU A 498 4.92 -4.72 13.58
C GLU A 498 5.57 -5.72 12.61
N LEU A 499 5.23 -5.63 11.32
CA LEU A 499 5.76 -6.53 10.30
C LEU A 499 7.24 -6.26 10.02
N LEU A 500 7.66 -4.99 10.02
CA LEU A 500 9.07 -4.61 9.89
C LEU A 500 9.88 -5.11 11.09
N ASN A 501 9.37 -4.98 12.32
CA ASN A 501 9.99 -5.57 13.52
C ASN A 501 10.09 -7.09 13.40
N LEU A 502 9.03 -7.77 12.95
CA LEU A 502 9.05 -9.23 12.71
C LEU A 502 10.15 -9.64 11.73
N LEU A 503 10.30 -8.93 10.61
CA LEU A 503 11.34 -9.23 9.62
C LEU A 503 12.75 -9.01 10.18
N LYS A 504 12.97 -7.96 10.97
CA LYS A 504 14.25 -7.72 11.67
C LYS A 504 14.56 -8.82 12.69
N ASP A 505 13.57 -9.21 13.50
CA ASP A 505 13.74 -10.29 14.49
C ASP A 505 14.08 -11.61 13.81
N LEU A 506 13.40 -11.95 12.71
CA LEU A 506 13.68 -13.15 11.92
C LEU A 506 15.07 -13.09 11.26
N GLN A 507 15.50 -11.91 10.80
CA GLN A 507 16.85 -11.71 10.26
C GLN A 507 17.91 -11.95 11.33
N ASP A 508 17.76 -11.36 12.52
CA ASP A 508 18.70 -11.50 13.64
C ASP A 508 18.77 -12.96 14.15
N GLU A 509 17.60 -13.61 14.31
CA GLU A 509 17.52 -14.97 14.85
C GLU A 509 17.98 -16.05 13.85
N LEU A 510 17.70 -15.86 12.56
CA LEU A 510 17.92 -16.88 11.54
C LEU A 510 19.12 -16.59 10.62
N GLY A 511 19.68 -15.38 10.66
CA GLY A 511 20.73 -14.92 9.75
C GLY A 511 20.27 -14.81 8.30
N LEU A 512 19.03 -14.36 8.08
CA LEU A 512 18.44 -14.22 6.76
C LEU A 512 19.09 -13.10 5.96
N THR A 513 19.27 -13.32 4.67
CA THR A 513 19.64 -12.28 3.70
C THR A 513 18.38 -11.79 3.00
N LEU A 514 18.18 -10.48 2.94
CA LEU A 514 16.98 -9.89 2.35
C LEU A 514 17.32 -9.03 1.13
N LEU A 515 16.56 -9.21 0.05
CA LEU A 515 16.47 -8.23 -1.03
C LEU A 515 15.13 -7.52 -0.90
N PHE A 516 15.15 -6.26 -0.47
CA PHE A 516 13.97 -5.53 -0.02
C PHE A 516 13.58 -4.45 -1.03
N VAL A 517 12.47 -4.66 -1.74
CA VAL A 517 11.90 -3.66 -2.67
C VAL A 517 10.85 -2.83 -1.93
N SER A 518 10.97 -1.52 -2.04
CA SER A 518 9.96 -0.58 -1.57
C SER A 518 10.00 0.71 -2.38
N HIS A 519 8.86 1.40 -2.45
CA HIS A 519 8.79 2.78 -2.91
C HIS A 519 8.84 3.78 -1.73
N ASP A 520 8.69 3.31 -0.49
CA ASP A 520 8.82 4.12 0.73
C ASP A 520 10.28 4.15 1.21
N LEU A 521 10.96 5.30 0.97
CA LEU A 521 12.36 5.50 1.35
C LEU A 521 12.55 5.52 2.86
N SER A 522 11.54 5.91 3.65
CA SER A 522 11.60 5.88 5.11
C SER A 522 11.68 4.44 5.62
N VAL A 523 10.87 3.54 5.04
CA VAL A 523 10.93 2.10 5.34
C VAL A 523 12.29 1.51 4.96
N VAL A 524 12.79 1.86 3.77
CA VAL A 524 14.10 1.38 3.30
C VAL A 524 15.21 1.83 4.23
N ARG A 525 15.20 3.08 4.69
CA ARG A 525 16.19 3.55 5.67
C ARG A 525 16.16 2.77 6.99
N GLN A 526 14.97 2.35 7.43
CA GLN A 526 14.84 1.56 8.66
C GLN A 526 15.34 0.12 8.52
N MET A 527 15.19 -0.48 7.32
CA MET A 527 15.40 -1.91 7.10
C MET A 527 16.75 -2.24 6.47
N CYS A 528 17.28 -1.37 5.60
CA CYS A 528 18.36 -1.73 4.70
C CYS A 528 19.73 -1.23 5.19
N ASP A 529 20.76 -2.02 4.85
CA ASP A 529 22.16 -1.68 5.08
C ASP A 529 22.71 -0.89 3.89
N ARG A 530 22.39 -1.36 2.67
CA ARG A 530 22.72 -0.72 1.39
C ARG A 530 21.49 -0.57 0.53
N VAL A 531 21.52 0.34 -0.42
CA VAL A 531 20.40 0.61 -1.33
C VAL A 531 20.89 0.80 -2.76
N LEU A 532 20.07 0.32 -3.70
CA LEU A 532 20.14 0.58 -5.15
C LEU A 532 18.97 1.47 -5.53
N VAL A 533 19.25 2.60 -6.16
CA VAL A 533 18.21 3.50 -6.69
C VAL A 533 18.05 3.22 -8.17
N MET A 534 16.85 2.80 -8.59
CA MET A 534 16.54 2.45 -9.97
C MET A 534 15.66 3.50 -10.65
N LYS A 535 16.03 3.85 -11.90
CA LYS A 535 15.25 4.70 -12.79
C LYS A 535 15.23 4.09 -14.19
N SER A 536 14.03 3.93 -14.77
CA SER A 536 13.86 3.44 -16.15
C SER A 536 14.69 2.20 -16.50
N GLY A 537 14.75 1.23 -15.58
CA GLY A 537 15.45 -0.04 -15.75
C GLY A 537 16.93 -0.04 -15.38
N GLN A 538 17.53 1.10 -15.05
CA GLN A 538 18.94 1.23 -14.72
C GLN A 538 19.17 1.61 -13.25
N VAL A 539 20.32 1.22 -12.69
CA VAL A 539 20.78 1.69 -11.38
C VAL A 539 21.46 3.04 -11.57
N VAL A 540 20.89 4.10 -10.94
CA VAL A 540 21.42 5.47 -11.04
C VAL A 540 22.29 5.85 -9.85
N GLU A 541 22.11 5.20 -8.71
CA GLU A 541 22.91 5.40 -7.50
C GLU A 541 22.90 4.14 -6.64
N SER A 542 24.01 3.85 -5.96
CA SER A 542 24.11 2.72 -5.04
C SER A 542 25.12 2.99 -3.94
N GLY A 543 24.89 2.46 -2.74
CA GLY A 543 25.81 2.62 -1.62
C GLY A 543 25.19 2.28 -0.27
N PRO A 544 25.90 2.58 0.83
CA PRO A 544 25.35 2.49 2.17
C PRO A 544 24.07 3.33 2.30
N CYS A 545 23.05 2.76 2.94
CA CYS A 545 21.72 3.35 2.99
C CYS A 545 21.73 4.78 3.54
N ASP A 546 22.47 5.01 4.64
CA ASP A 546 22.58 6.34 5.25
C ASP A 546 23.26 7.37 4.31
N LYS A 547 24.27 6.96 3.50
CA LYS A 547 24.90 7.88 2.54
C LYS A 547 23.91 8.27 1.43
N VAL A 548 23.28 7.28 0.81
CA VAL A 548 22.42 7.52 -0.37
C VAL A 548 21.11 8.25 0.01
N LEU A 549 20.56 7.99 1.21
CA LEU A 549 19.28 8.58 1.62
C LEU A 549 19.41 9.86 2.46
N VAL A 550 20.61 10.23 2.92
CA VAL A 550 20.83 11.48 3.65
C VAL A 550 21.58 12.52 2.83
N ASP A 551 22.59 12.08 2.08
CA ASP A 551 23.43 12.94 1.23
C ASP A 551 23.66 12.30 -0.14
N PRO A 552 22.60 12.23 -0.99
CA PRO A 552 22.65 11.61 -2.30
C PRO A 552 23.52 12.41 -3.29
N ASP A 553 24.21 11.68 -4.16
CA ASP A 553 24.99 12.29 -5.23
C ASP A 553 24.11 12.52 -6.49
N ALA A 554 23.21 11.57 -6.82
CA ALA A 554 22.38 11.64 -8.01
C ALA A 554 21.20 12.61 -7.86
N GLU A 555 20.99 13.47 -8.88
CA GLU A 555 19.86 14.42 -8.93
C GLU A 555 18.49 13.74 -8.86
N TYR A 556 18.38 12.53 -9.40
CA TYR A 556 17.15 11.74 -9.31
C TYR A 556 16.82 11.33 -7.86
N THR A 557 17.83 10.86 -7.11
CA THR A 557 17.66 10.51 -5.70
C THR A 557 17.27 11.72 -4.86
N LYS A 558 17.90 12.89 -5.12
CA LYS A 558 17.52 14.17 -4.49
C LYS A 558 16.06 14.52 -4.78
N GLY A 559 15.62 14.31 -6.03
CA GLY A 559 14.22 14.53 -6.44
C GLY A 559 13.24 13.62 -5.69
N LEU A 560 13.55 12.32 -5.55
CA LEU A 560 12.73 11.37 -4.79
C LEU A 560 12.62 11.80 -3.32
N LEU A 561 13.72 12.18 -2.69
CA LEU A 561 13.73 12.64 -1.29
C LEU A 561 12.97 13.96 -1.11
N ALA A 562 13.09 14.89 -2.04
CA ALA A 562 12.34 16.15 -2.02
C ALA A 562 10.82 15.97 -2.23
N ALA A 563 10.41 14.86 -2.84
CA ALA A 563 9.00 14.53 -3.04
C ALA A 563 8.34 13.87 -1.81
N MET A 564 9.14 13.42 -0.83
CA MET A 564 8.59 12.83 0.39
C MET A 564 7.85 13.86 1.25
N PRO A 565 6.72 13.49 1.85
CA PRO A 565 6.04 14.35 2.83
C PRO A 565 6.96 14.68 4.00
N LYS A 566 7.01 15.95 4.39
CA LYS A 566 7.87 16.41 5.50
C LYS A 566 7.09 16.51 6.80
N PHE A 567 7.69 16.02 7.87
CA PHE A 567 7.18 16.16 9.25
C PHE A 567 7.72 17.43 9.95
N GLU A 568 8.06 18.47 9.18
CA GLU A 568 8.58 19.72 9.74
C GLU A 568 7.42 20.66 10.05
N PHE A 569 7.19 20.90 11.33
CA PHE A 569 6.38 22.01 11.81
C PHE A 569 7.34 23.12 12.26
N SER A 570 7.41 24.18 11.48
CA SER A 570 8.15 25.42 11.80
C SER A 570 7.45 26.21 12.91
#